data_6cf4eff2377d742013198cc441cd721e
#
_entry.id   6cf4eff2377d742013198cc441cd721e
#
_cell.length_a   1.000
_cell.length_b   1.000
_cell.length_c   1.000
_cell.angle_alpha   90.00
_cell.angle_beta   90.00
_cell.angle_gamma   90.00
#
_symmetry.space_group_name_H-M   'P 1'
#
loop_
_entity.id
_entity.type
_entity.pdbx_description
1 polymer ?
#
loop_
_entity_poly.entity_id
_entity_poly.type
_entity_poly.pdbx_seq_one_letter_code
_entity_poly.pdbx_strand_id
1 'polypeptide(L)'
;QRLRDNPECADQEFEAKKATDNKGLSAHLTYDVNEDIAAPYISKGVKPKVAVLREQGVNSHVEMAAAFDRAGFAAIDVHMSDLMTGRYNLNDFNAMVACGGFSYGDVLGAGGGWAKSILFNPQLRDQFSQFFANENTLSLGVCNGCQFISTLAEIIPGAENWPRFVRNKSERFEARAAMVKINDTNSLWFKGMAGSHMPIAVSHGEGRVEFKTPENLTALQAQNLIVAQYIDSHLNVTETYPANPNGSALGITAISNVDGRIAAMMPHPERVFRAVSNSWYPEDWSEDGAWMRIFRNARVNFK
;
A
#
# COMPACT_ATOMS: atom_id res chain seq x y z
N GLN A 1 -4.92 -30.12 1.09
CA GLN A 1 -5.14 -28.69 0.98
C GLN A 1 -6.65 -28.37 0.98
N ARG A 2 -7.44 -28.93 0.06
CA ARG A 2 -8.89 -28.70 -0.08
C ARG A 2 -9.70 -28.98 1.21
N LEU A 3 -9.29 -29.93 2.02
CA LEU A 3 -9.95 -30.29 3.28
C LEU A 3 -9.53 -29.42 4.48
N ARG A 4 -8.41 -28.69 4.35
CA ARG A 4 -7.82 -27.90 5.43
C ARG A 4 -8.06 -26.40 5.27
N ASP A 5 -8.02 -25.95 4.02
CA ASP A 5 -8.11 -24.55 3.64
C ASP A 5 -9.45 -24.29 2.92
N ASN A 6 -9.64 -23.09 2.36
CA ASN A 6 -10.85 -22.80 1.58
C ASN A 6 -10.91 -23.69 0.31
N PRO A 7 -11.96 -24.53 0.13
CA PRO A 7 -12.03 -25.46 -0.98
C PRO A 7 -12.09 -24.78 -2.36
N GLU A 8 -12.80 -23.66 -2.47
CA GLU A 8 -12.93 -22.92 -3.73
C GLU A 8 -11.57 -22.37 -4.18
N CYS A 9 -10.81 -21.75 -3.30
CA CYS A 9 -9.47 -21.26 -3.61
C CYS A 9 -8.53 -22.42 -4.00
N ALA A 10 -8.60 -23.54 -3.30
CA ALA A 10 -7.79 -24.72 -3.61
C ALA A 10 -8.13 -25.31 -5.01
N ASP A 11 -9.41 -25.35 -5.34
CA ASP A 11 -9.87 -25.83 -6.66
C ASP A 11 -9.46 -24.83 -7.76
N GLN A 12 -9.62 -23.52 -7.55
CA GLN A 12 -9.18 -22.49 -8.50
C GLN A 12 -7.67 -22.55 -8.76
N GLU A 13 -6.84 -22.72 -7.72
CA GLU A 13 -5.39 -22.86 -7.90
C GLU A 13 -5.04 -24.12 -8.67
N PHE A 14 -5.74 -25.22 -8.43
CA PHE A 14 -5.53 -26.46 -9.17
C PHE A 14 -5.88 -26.30 -10.66
N GLU A 15 -7.01 -25.67 -10.97
CA GLU A 15 -7.41 -25.41 -12.36
C GLU A 15 -6.43 -24.42 -13.05
N ALA A 16 -5.97 -23.38 -12.33
CA ALA A 16 -4.99 -22.45 -12.88
C ALA A 16 -3.67 -23.13 -13.30
N LYS A 17 -3.26 -24.23 -12.61
CA LYS A 17 -2.07 -25.01 -13.00
C LYS A 17 -2.25 -25.86 -14.27
N LYS A 18 -3.49 -26.10 -14.69
CA LYS A 18 -3.79 -26.82 -15.95
C LYS A 18 -3.85 -25.87 -17.13
N ALA A 19 -3.97 -24.55 -16.91
CA ALA A 19 -4.06 -23.57 -17.97
C ALA A 19 -2.75 -23.52 -18.76
N THR A 20 -2.82 -23.88 -20.04
CA THR A 20 -1.66 -23.89 -20.95
C THR A 20 -1.40 -22.54 -21.61
N ASP A 21 -2.32 -21.61 -21.46
CA ASP A 21 -2.30 -20.27 -22.03
C ASP A 21 -1.88 -19.18 -21.00
N ASN A 22 -1.46 -19.59 -19.81
CA ASN A 22 -0.98 -18.67 -18.78
C ASN A 22 0.32 -17.99 -19.24
N LYS A 23 0.28 -16.66 -19.38
CA LYS A 23 1.39 -15.85 -19.88
C LYS A 23 2.44 -15.51 -18.81
N GLY A 24 2.22 -15.91 -17.55
CA GLY A 24 3.13 -15.62 -16.43
C GLY A 24 3.12 -14.17 -16.00
N LEU A 25 4.27 -13.74 -15.43
CA LEU A 25 4.48 -12.35 -15.03
C LEU A 25 4.84 -11.50 -16.26
N SER A 26 4.38 -10.26 -16.26
CA SER A 26 4.70 -9.26 -17.28
C SER A 26 4.81 -7.88 -16.66
N ALA A 27 5.42 -6.93 -17.37
CA ALA A 27 5.43 -5.54 -16.97
C ALA A 27 5.27 -4.66 -18.22
N HIS A 28 4.44 -3.64 -18.08
CA HIS A 28 4.34 -2.53 -19.02
C HIS A 28 4.18 -1.25 -18.21
N LEU A 29 5.10 -0.32 -18.39
CA LEU A 29 5.12 0.92 -17.65
C LEU A 29 4.80 2.08 -18.58
N THR A 30 3.97 2.99 -18.14
CA THR A 30 3.66 4.25 -18.84
C THR A 30 4.66 5.37 -18.56
N TYR A 31 5.74 5.03 -17.86
CA TYR A 31 6.85 5.91 -17.50
C TYR A 31 8.18 5.16 -17.65
N ASP A 32 9.27 5.90 -17.74
CA ASP A 32 10.61 5.32 -17.74
C ASP A 32 11.01 4.91 -16.31
N VAL A 33 11.28 3.62 -16.10
CA VAL A 33 11.68 3.05 -14.80
C VAL A 33 13.05 3.59 -14.36
N ASN A 34 13.92 3.91 -15.32
CA ASN A 34 15.28 4.39 -15.08
C ASN A 34 15.33 5.92 -14.86
N GLU A 35 14.23 6.64 -15.11
CA GLU A 35 14.15 8.08 -14.86
C GLU A 35 14.07 8.38 -13.37
N ASP A 36 15.02 9.13 -12.83
CA ASP A 36 14.92 9.67 -11.48
C ASP A 36 14.31 11.08 -11.47
N ILE A 37 12.98 11.13 -11.41
CA ILE A 37 12.23 12.39 -11.32
C ILE A 37 12.50 13.17 -10.03
N ALA A 38 13.07 12.53 -9.00
CA ALA A 38 13.40 13.16 -7.72
C ALA A 38 14.79 13.84 -7.76
N ALA A 39 15.67 13.47 -8.69
CA ALA A 39 17.06 13.97 -8.78
C ALA A 39 17.16 15.52 -8.79
N PRO A 40 16.32 16.29 -9.51
CA PRO A 40 16.36 17.75 -9.48
C PRO A 40 16.04 18.36 -8.11
N TYR A 41 15.29 17.64 -7.28
CA TYR A 41 14.91 18.08 -5.93
C TYR A 41 15.94 17.64 -4.88
N ILE A 42 16.57 16.48 -5.07
CA ILE A 42 17.64 15.97 -4.21
C ILE A 42 18.87 16.89 -4.31
N SER A 43 19.22 17.35 -5.50
CA SER A 43 20.36 18.23 -5.75
C SER A 43 20.28 19.59 -5.03
N LYS A 44 19.09 20.02 -4.63
CA LYS A 44 18.88 21.25 -3.83
C LYS A 44 19.32 21.12 -2.37
N GLY A 45 19.65 19.92 -1.90
CA GLY A 45 20.14 19.67 -0.54
C GLY A 45 19.07 19.65 0.55
N VAL A 46 17.83 20.02 0.28
CA VAL A 46 16.72 19.96 1.25
C VAL A 46 16.15 18.53 1.25
N LYS A 47 16.12 17.90 2.42
CA LYS A 47 15.52 16.58 2.62
C LYS A 47 14.21 16.73 3.40
N PRO A 48 13.04 16.59 2.76
CA PRO A 48 11.78 16.55 3.51
C PRO A 48 11.79 15.36 4.47
N LYS A 49 11.21 15.54 5.65
CA LYS A 49 11.17 14.49 6.67
C LYS A 49 9.97 13.56 6.45
N VAL A 50 10.21 12.25 6.51
CA VAL A 50 9.14 11.25 6.56
C VAL A 50 9.20 10.49 7.88
N ALA A 51 8.06 10.44 8.59
CA ALA A 51 7.90 9.56 9.74
C ALA A 51 7.66 8.13 9.23
N VAL A 52 8.62 7.26 9.42
CA VAL A 52 8.49 5.82 9.19
C VAL A 52 7.87 5.24 10.45
N LEU A 53 6.53 5.22 10.46
CA LEU A 53 5.75 4.93 11.65
C LEU A 53 5.62 3.44 11.88
N ARG A 54 5.89 3.03 13.10
CA ARG A 54 5.75 1.63 13.52
C ARG A 54 5.20 1.48 14.93
N GLU A 55 4.68 0.30 15.19
CA GLU A 55 4.29 -0.18 16.50
C GLU A 55 4.94 -1.54 16.77
N GLN A 56 4.84 -2.04 17.99
CA GLN A 56 5.27 -3.37 18.36
C GLN A 56 4.70 -4.43 17.39
N GLY A 57 5.56 -5.24 16.76
CA GLY A 57 5.17 -6.26 15.78
C GLY A 57 5.27 -5.81 14.32
N VAL A 58 5.52 -4.53 14.05
CA VAL A 58 5.84 -4.03 12.69
C VAL A 58 7.25 -4.50 12.29
N ASN A 59 7.45 -4.89 11.03
CA ASN A 59 8.70 -5.48 10.56
C ASN A 59 9.21 -4.97 9.20
N SER A 60 8.47 -4.12 8.48
CA SER A 60 8.89 -3.60 7.15
C SER A 60 9.43 -2.17 7.19
N HIS A 61 9.74 -1.64 8.37
CA HIS A 61 10.18 -0.25 8.52
C HIS A 61 11.59 0.01 7.98
N VAL A 62 12.47 -0.99 7.97
CA VAL A 62 13.85 -0.84 7.46
C VAL A 62 13.87 -0.68 5.96
N GLU A 63 13.21 -1.57 5.21
CA GLU A 63 13.09 -1.47 3.76
C GLU A 63 12.26 -0.26 3.33
N MET A 64 11.26 0.13 4.10
CA MET A 64 10.50 1.36 3.87
C MET A 64 11.38 2.60 4.02
N ALA A 65 12.17 2.68 5.09
CA ALA A 65 13.11 3.77 5.30
C ALA A 65 14.15 3.85 4.17
N ALA A 66 14.65 2.70 3.71
CA ALA A 66 15.60 2.63 2.59
C ALA A 66 15.00 3.15 1.28
N ALA A 67 13.73 2.83 0.98
CA ALA A 67 13.05 3.33 -0.20
C ALA A 67 12.86 4.86 -0.17
N PHE A 68 12.47 5.41 0.98
CA PHE A 68 12.34 6.86 1.15
C PHE A 68 13.68 7.59 1.16
N ASP A 69 14.72 7.06 1.81
CA ASP A 69 16.07 7.66 1.77
C ASP A 69 16.60 7.71 0.34
N ARG A 70 16.41 6.62 -0.43
CA ARG A 70 16.76 6.58 -1.86
C ARG A 70 15.99 7.60 -2.69
N ALA A 71 14.75 7.92 -2.33
CA ALA A 71 13.99 8.98 -2.96
C ALA A 71 14.39 10.40 -2.51
N GLY A 72 15.32 10.54 -1.55
CA GLY A 72 15.84 11.83 -1.08
C GLY A 72 15.08 12.43 0.10
N PHE A 73 14.41 11.62 0.91
CA PHE A 73 13.85 12.03 2.19
C PHE A 73 14.85 11.86 3.34
N ALA A 74 14.64 12.58 4.43
CA ALA A 74 15.13 12.20 5.74
C ALA A 74 14.14 11.23 6.37
N ALA A 75 14.40 9.92 6.23
CA ALA A 75 13.56 8.87 6.79
C ALA A 75 13.87 8.69 8.28
N ILE A 76 12.88 8.96 9.12
CA ILE A 76 13.03 8.93 10.58
C ILE A 76 12.15 7.80 11.14
N ASP A 77 12.78 6.84 11.81
CA ASP A 77 12.07 5.77 12.52
C ASP A 77 11.30 6.37 13.70
N VAL A 78 9.98 6.23 13.69
CA VAL A 78 9.08 6.76 14.71
C VAL A 78 8.23 5.64 15.28
N HIS A 79 8.50 5.25 16.52
CA HIS A 79 7.65 4.33 17.26
C HIS A 79 6.46 5.09 17.87
N MET A 80 5.29 4.44 17.97
CA MET A 80 4.11 5.09 18.57
C MET A 80 4.36 5.66 19.96
N SER A 81 5.22 5.03 20.77
CA SER A 81 5.62 5.55 22.08
C SER A 81 6.33 6.92 21.99
N ASP A 82 7.03 7.21 20.89
CA ASP A 82 7.70 8.51 20.70
C ASP A 82 6.67 9.64 20.50
N LEU A 83 5.55 9.34 19.82
CA LEU A 83 4.42 10.28 19.70
C LEU A 83 3.68 10.44 21.03
N MET A 84 3.46 9.33 21.75
CA MET A 84 2.78 9.33 23.06
C MET A 84 3.54 10.12 24.12
N THR A 85 4.87 10.05 24.10
CA THR A 85 5.73 10.75 25.06
C THR A 85 6.08 12.18 24.63
N GLY A 86 5.68 12.58 23.41
CA GLY A 86 6.00 13.90 22.86
C GLY A 86 7.46 14.06 22.40
N ARG A 87 8.21 12.95 22.25
CA ARG A 87 9.56 12.97 21.68
C ARG A 87 9.54 13.44 20.22
N TYR A 88 8.51 13.06 19.48
CA TYR A 88 8.19 13.53 18.14
C TYR A 88 6.76 14.03 18.07
N ASN A 89 6.53 14.98 17.17
CA ASN A 89 5.20 15.43 16.79
C ASN A 89 5.04 15.24 15.26
N LEU A 90 3.90 14.71 14.80
CA LEU A 90 3.66 14.51 13.37
C LEU A 90 3.76 15.81 12.57
N ASN A 91 3.45 16.97 13.18
CA ASN A 91 3.58 18.26 12.53
C ASN A 91 5.02 18.63 12.14
N ASP A 92 6.03 17.92 12.68
CA ASP A 92 7.45 18.09 12.31
C ASP A 92 7.84 17.37 11.00
N PHE A 93 6.90 16.64 10.40
CA PHE A 93 7.12 15.81 9.23
C PHE A 93 6.31 16.30 8.02
N ASN A 94 6.88 16.10 6.84
CA ASN A 94 6.22 16.38 5.56
C ASN A 94 5.38 15.17 5.09
N ALA A 95 5.81 13.97 5.44
CA ALA A 95 5.10 12.74 5.11
C ALA A 95 5.10 11.76 6.29
N MET A 96 4.14 10.86 6.27
CA MET A 96 4.04 9.72 7.19
C MET A 96 3.84 8.45 6.38
N VAL A 97 4.53 7.37 6.75
CA VAL A 97 4.26 6.04 6.22
C VAL A 97 4.03 5.07 7.36
N ALA A 98 2.88 4.40 7.36
CA ALA A 98 2.58 3.31 8.28
C ALA A 98 3.00 1.98 7.64
N CYS A 99 3.92 1.27 8.30
CA CYS A 99 4.61 0.12 7.75
C CYS A 99 3.85 -1.20 7.97
N GLY A 100 4.22 -2.21 7.19
CA GLY A 100 3.72 -3.57 7.30
C GLY A 100 4.27 -4.35 8.49
N GLY A 101 3.56 -5.39 8.89
CA GLY A 101 3.89 -6.26 10.01
C GLY A 101 2.65 -6.84 10.65
N PHE A 102 2.71 -7.07 11.97
CA PHE A 102 1.66 -7.65 12.79
C PHE A 102 1.54 -6.86 14.10
N SER A 103 1.07 -5.61 14.01
CA SER A 103 0.98 -4.74 15.18
C SER A 103 0.14 -5.37 16.29
N TYR A 104 0.71 -5.44 17.50
CA TYR A 104 0.13 -6.14 18.67
C TYR A 104 -0.25 -7.60 18.39
N GLY A 105 0.46 -8.29 17.47
CA GLY A 105 0.15 -9.67 17.10
C GLY A 105 -1.24 -9.87 16.51
N ASP A 106 -1.85 -8.82 15.96
CA ASP A 106 -3.20 -8.80 15.35
C ASP A 106 -4.33 -9.24 16.31
N VAL A 107 -4.12 -9.13 17.62
CA VAL A 107 -5.07 -9.63 18.66
C VAL A 107 -6.47 -9.00 18.53
N LEU A 108 -6.57 -7.75 18.09
CA LEU A 108 -7.84 -7.03 17.90
C LEU A 108 -8.24 -6.92 16.42
N GLY A 109 -7.74 -7.83 15.57
CA GLY A 109 -7.77 -7.72 14.12
C GLY A 109 -6.57 -6.93 13.61
N ALA A 110 -6.10 -7.27 12.41
CA ALA A 110 -4.91 -6.68 11.82
C ALA A 110 -5.01 -5.16 11.70
N GLY A 111 -4.02 -4.44 12.24
CA GLY A 111 -4.02 -2.97 12.34
C GLY A 111 -4.98 -2.40 13.39
N GLY A 112 -5.92 -3.20 13.93
CA GLY A 112 -6.97 -2.73 14.81
C GLY A 112 -6.48 -2.20 16.16
N GLY A 113 -5.53 -2.89 16.79
CA GLY A 113 -4.91 -2.44 18.04
C GLY A 113 -4.18 -1.11 17.87
N TRP A 114 -3.40 -1.00 16.80
CA TRP A 114 -2.68 0.21 16.44
C TRP A 114 -3.62 1.41 16.22
N ALA A 115 -4.66 1.25 15.40
CA ALA A 115 -5.64 2.32 15.16
C ALA A 115 -6.37 2.74 16.44
N LYS A 116 -6.74 1.78 17.31
CA LYS A 116 -7.42 2.07 18.58
C LYS A 116 -6.54 2.84 19.56
N SER A 117 -5.22 2.64 19.57
CA SER A 117 -4.31 3.43 20.41
C SER A 117 -4.34 4.92 20.05
N ILE A 118 -4.72 5.27 18.82
CA ILE A 118 -4.92 6.64 18.36
C ILE A 118 -6.34 7.11 18.64
N LEU A 119 -7.35 6.35 18.18
CA LEU A 119 -8.75 6.79 18.26
C LEU A 119 -9.23 7.03 19.69
N PHE A 120 -8.71 6.25 20.66
CA PHE A 120 -9.07 6.37 22.08
C PHE A 120 -8.08 7.22 22.90
N ASN A 121 -7.07 7.83 22.27
CA ASN A 121 -6.19 8.81 22.89
C ASN A 121 -6.47 10.18 22.27
N PRO A 122 -7.11 11.13 23.00
CA PRO A 122 -7.49 12.43 22.44
C PRO A 122 -6.32 13.20 21.83
N GLN A 123 -5.15 13.20 22.49
CA GLN A 123 -3.96 13.90 22.00
C GLN A 123 -3.46 13.33 20.67
N LEU A 124 -3.39 12.00 20.56
CA LEU A 124 -2.97 11.35 19.31
C LEU A 124 -4.02 11.52 18.21
N ARG A 125 -5.31 11.36 18.56
CA ARG A 125 -6.40 11.56 17.61
C ARG A 125 -6.36 12.96 17.00
N ASP A 126 -6.19 14.01 17.82
CA ASP A 126 -6.07 15.38 17.36
C ASP A 126 -4.83 15.58 16.47
N GLN A 127 -3.69 15.03 16.86
CA GLN A 127 -2.44 15.13 16.10
C GLN A 127 -2.56 14.47 14.72
N PHE A 128 -3.12 13.26 14.64
CA PHE A 128 -3.35 12.56 13.38
C PHE A 128 -4.40 13.26 12.52
N SER A 129 -5.50 13.73 13.13
CA SER A 129 -6.55 14.48 12.40
C SER A 129 -5.99 15.76 11.77
N GLN A 130 -5.17 16.52 12.50
CA GLN A 130 -4.50 17.72 12.00
C GLN A 130 -3.53 17.40 10.86
N PHE A 131 -2.74 16.32 11.00
CA PHE A 131 -1.80 15.88 9.97
C PHE A 131 -2.53 15.48 8.68
N PHE A 132 -3.59 14.70 8.77
CA PHE A 132 -4.38 14.29 7.61
C PHE A 132 -5.12 15.46 6.94
N ALA A 133 -5.54 16.45 7.71
CA ALA A 133 -6.20 17.64 7.19
C ALA A 133 -5.23 18.65 6.55
N ASN A 134 -3.93 18.56 6.85
CA ASN A 134 -2.93 19.48 6.30
C ASN A 134 -2.65 19.16 4.83
N GLU A 135 -2.99 20.09 3.93
CA GLU A 135 -2.82 19.95 2.47
C GLU A 135 -1.35 19.81 2.02
N ASN A 136 -0.40 20.14 2.88
CA ASN A 136 1.04 20.06 2.60
C ASN A 136 1.68 18.75 3.09
N THR A 137 0.90 17.77 3.51
CA THR A 137 1.41 16.48 3.99
C THR A 137 0.94 15.33 3.11
N LEU A 138 1.71 14.23 3.11
CA LEU A 138 1.36 12.98 2.44
C LEU A 138 1.33 11.82 3.43
N SER A 139 0.43 10.86 3.22
CA SER A 139 0.35 9.64 4.04
C SER A 139 0.22 8.40 3.17
N LEU A 140 0.96 7.34 3.54
CA LEU A 140 0.87 6.03 2.91
C LEU A 140 0.76 4.95 3.99
N GLY A 141 -0.21 4.04 3.84
CA GLY A 141 -0.28 2.83 4.65
C GLY A 141 -0.03 1.59 3.80
N VAL A 142 0.88 0.72 4.24
CA VAL A 142 1.23 -0.51 3.51
C VAL A 142 0.97 -1.73 4.38
N CYS A 143 0.24 -2.74 3.86
CA CYS A 143 -0.07 -4.00 4.51
C CYS A 143 -0.72 -3.79 5.90
N ASN A 144 -0.05 -4.08 7.00
CA ASN A 144 -0.57 -3.77 8.34
C ASN A 144 -0.81 -2.26 8.53
N GLY A 145 0.02 -1.41 7.92
CA GLY A 145 -0.20 0.04 7.85
C GLY A 145 -1.42 0.42 7.01
N CYS A 146 -1.75 -0.35 5.97
CA CYS A 146 -2.98 -0.18 5.19
C CYS A 146 -4.23 -0.48 6.05
N GLN A 147 -4.22 -1.58 6.80
CA GLN A 147 -5.29 -1.95 7.74
C GLN A 147 -5.45 -0.89 8.83
N PHE A 148 -4.33 -0.40 9.36
CA PHE A 148 -4.27 0.66 10.34
C PHE A 148 -4.90 1.96 9.82
N ILE A 149 -4.41 2.49 8.68
CA ILE A 149 -4.88 3.76 8.15
C ILE A 149 -6.34 3.69 7.68
N SER A 150 -6.75 2.54 7.12
CA SER A 150 -8.15 2.29 6.73
C SER A 150 -9.09 2.26 7.95
N THR A 151 -8.61 1.79 9.11
CA THR A 151 -9.39 1.85 10.37
C THR A 151 -9.50 3.28 10.91
N LEU A 152 -8.59 4.17 10.53
CA LEU A 152 -8.65 5.61 10.86
C LEU A 152 -9.50 6.44 9.89
N ALA A 153 -10.22 5.83 8.94
CA ALA A 153 -10.98 6.53 7.90
C ALA A 153 -11.90 7.64 8.44
N GLU A 154 -12.44 7.50 9.66
CA GLU A 154 -13.31 8.51 10.29
C GLU A 154 -12.63 9.85 10.59
N ILE A 155 -11.28 9.87 10.63
CA ILE A 155 -10.48 11.09 10.86
C ILE A 155 -9.68 11.51 9.62
N ILE A 156 -9.89 10.85 8.48
CA ILE A 156 -9.22 11.13 7.21
C ILE A 156 -10.21 11.83 6.28
N PRO A 157 -9.97 13.09 5.90
CA PRO A 157 -10.85 13.79 4.95
C PRO A 157 -10.95 13.05 3.60
N GLY A 158 -12.17 12.80 3.13
CA GLY A 158 -12.43 12.13 1.87
C GLY A 158 -12.18 10.62 1.86
N ALA A 159 -12.20 9.96 3.04
CA ALA A 159 -12.05 8.51 3.19
C ALA A 159 -13.33 7.83 3.73
N GLU A 160 -14.48 8.50 3.70
CA GLU A 160 -15.74 8.04 4.31
C GLU A 160 -16.22 6.71 3.74
N ASN A 161 -15.84 6.41 2.49
CA ASN A 161 -16.23 5.19 1.77
C ASN A 161 -15.16 4.11 1.77
N TRP A 162 -14.07 4.29 2.52
CA TRP A 162 -12.99 3.30 2.55
C TRP A 162 -13.44 1.97 3.16
N PRO A 163 -12.99 0.81 2.57
CA PRO A 163 -13.24 -0.50 3.14
C PRO A 163 -12.34 -0.75 4.35
N ARG A 164 -12.66 -1.78 5.11
CA ARG A 164 -11.70 -2.47 5.97
C ARG A 164 -11.00 -3.57 5.18
N PHE A 165 -9.83 -3.98 5.68
CA PHE A 165 -9.09 -5.11 5.14
C PHE A 165 -9.15 -6.25 6.16
N VAL A 166 -9.77 -7.35 5.75
CA VAL A 166 -10.11 -8.48 6.62
C VAL A 166 -9.46 -9.77 6.11
N ARG A 167 -9.69 -10.87 6.81
CA ARG A 167 -9.12 -12.18 6.51
C ARG A 167 -9.28 -12.57 5.04
N ASN A 168 -8.21 -13.08 4.44
CA ASN A 168 -8.19 -13.56 3.06
C ASN A 168 -9.26 -14.65 2.85
N LYS A 169 -9.85 -14.69 1.65
CA LYS A 169 -10.80 -15.74 1.26
C LYS A 169 -10.17 -17.13 1.32
N SER A 170 -8.87 -17.24 1.03
CA SER A 170 -8.13 -18.50 1.12
C SER A 170 -7.96 -19.02 2.56
N GLU A 171 -8.27 -18.20 3.56
CA GLU A 171 -8.05 -18.47 4.99
C GLU A 171 -6.58 -18.71 5.37
N ARG A 172 -5.65 -18.27 4.49
CA ARG A 172 -4.21 -18.49 4.62
C ARG A 172 -3.46 -17.17 4.57
N PHE A 173 -2.23 -17.20 5.09
CA PHE A 173 -1.23 -16.20 4.80
C PHE A 173 -0.73 -16.39 3.38
N GLU A 174 -0.89 -15.37 2.54
CA GLU A 174 -0.46 -15.37 1.15
C GLU A 174 0.90 -14.67 1.03
N ALA A 175 1.89 -15.39 0.52
CA ALA A 175 3.24 -14.91 0.26
C ALA A 175 3.60 -15.26 -1.20
N ARG A 176 3.46 -14.29 -2.10
CA ARG A 176 3.67 -14.50 -3.53
C ARG A 176 3.87 -13.20 -4.31
N ALA A 177 4.43 -13.29 -5.51
CA ALA A 177 4.30 -12.23 -6.50
C ALA A 177 2.89 -12.30 -7.12
N ALA A 178 2.21 -11.16 -7.22
CA ALA A 178 0.94 -11.01 -7.92
C ALA A 178 1.02 -9.88 -8.92
N MET A 179 0.20 -9.96 -9.99
CA MET A 179 0.12 -8.90 -10.99
C MET A 179 -0.91 -7.86 -10.58
N VAL A 180 -0.56 -6.59 -10.76
CA VAL A 180 -1.51 -5.49 -10.55
C VAL A 180 -1.49 -4.53 -11.74
N LYS A 181 -2.61 -3.85 -11.97
CA LYS A 181 -2.69 -2.67 -12.84
C LYS A 181 -2.96 -1.42 -12.03
N ILE A 182 -2.47 -0.30 -12.52
CA ILE A 182 -2.68 1.02 -11.93
C ILE A 182 -3.77 1.74 -12.72
N ASN A 183 -4.81 2.20 -12.03
CA ASN A 183 -5.90 2.95 -12.62
C ASN A 183 -5.58 4.44 -12.71
N ASP A 184 -6.34 5.14 -13.53
CA ASP A 184 -6.28 6.61 -13.59
C ASP A 184 -7.02 7.19 -12.37
N THR A 185 -6.27 7.82 -11.49
CA THR A 185 -6.75 8.43 -10.25
C THR A 185 -6.01 9.74 -9.98
N ASN A 186 -6.52 10.53 -9.04
CA ASN A 186 -5.83 11.75 -8.59
C ASN A 186 -4.74 11.49 -7.53
N SER A 187 -4.44 10.22 -7.21
CA SER A 187 -3.46 9.88 -6.19
C SER A 187 -2.08 10.46 -6.51
N LEU A 188 -1.56 11.30 -5.62
CA LEU A 188 -0.23 11.89 -5.77
C LEU A 188 0.88 10.84 -5.71
N TRP A 189 0.66 9.74 -5.00
CA TRP A 189 1.58 8.61 -4.90
C TRP A 189 1.76 7.89 -6.23
N PHE A 190 0.69 7.80 -7.05
CA PHE A 190 0.66 7.03 -8.28
C PHE A 190 0.65 7.90 -9.54
N LYS A 191 0.97 9.18 -9.38
CA LYS A 191 0.98 10.15 -10.49
C LYS A 191 1.88 9.67 -11.65
N GLY A 192 1.32 9.67 -12.85
CA GLY A 192 2.01 9.25 -14.08
C GLY A 192 2.19 7.75 -14.24
N MET A 193 1.51 6.93 -13.41
CA MET A 193 1.58 5.47 -13.48
C MET A 193 0.31 4.84 -14.09
N ALA A 194 -0.74 5.62 -14.36
CA ALA A 194 -2.00 5.14 -14.92
C ALA A 194 -1.79 4.33 -16.20
N GLY A 195 -2.44 3.17 -16.31
CA GLY A 195 -2.28 2.24 -17.43
C GLY A 195 -1.11 1.26 -17.31
N SER A 196 -0.21 1.47 -16.36
CA SER A 196 0.87 0.50 -16.08
C SER A 196 0.34 -0.78 -15.44
N HIS A 197 1.01 -1.89 -15.75
CA HIS A 197 0.86 -3.15 -15.01
C HIS A 197 2.23 -3.76 -14.71
N MET A 198 2.38 -4.36 -13.53
CA MET A 198 3.64 -4.90 -13.05
C MET A 198 3.42 -5.89 -11.90
N PRO A 199 4.39 -6.76 -11.60
CA PRO A 199 4.35 -7.60 -10.41
C PRO A 199 4.56 -6.77 -9.14
N ILE A 200 4.01 -7.29 -8.02
CA ILE A 200 4.23 -6.77 -6.69
C ILE A 200 4.31 -7.90 -5.66
N ALA A 201 5.03 -7.67 -4.57
CA ALA A 201 5.12 -8.62 -3.47
C ALA A 201 3.86 -8.57 -2.59
N VAL A 202 3.20 -9.71 -2.43
CA VAL A 202 2.09 -9.93 -1.48
C VAL A 202 2.61 -10.71 -0.29
N SER A 203 2.24 -10.28 0.94
CA SER A 203 2.66 -10.94 2.18
C SER A 203 1.67 -10.59 3.30
N HIS A 204 0.47 -11.20 3.29
CA HIS A 204 -0.58 -10.91 4.27
C HIS A 204 -1.60 -12.05 4.45
N GLY A 205 -2.16 -12.15 5.66
CA GLY A 205 -3.26 -13.05 5.99
C GLY A 205 -4.63 -12.35 6.00
N GLU A 206 -4.65 -11.03 6.11
CA GLU A 206 -5.85 -10.20 6.20
C GLU A 206 -5.75 -9.03 5.20
N GLY A 207 -6.05 -9.30 3.93
CA GLY A 207 -5.92 -8.32 2.85
C GLY A 207 -7.17 -8.11 2.01
N ARG A 208 -8.26 -8.84 2.30
CA ARG A 208 -9.50 -8.76 1.54
C ARG A 208 -10.30 -7.53 1.92
N VAL A 209 -10.70 -6.75 0.92
CA VAL A 209 -11.58 -5.58 1.15
C VAL A 209 -12.96 -6.02 1.63
N GLU A 210 -13.46 -5.34 2.65
CA GLU A 210 -14.81 -5.48 3.17
C GLU A 210 -15.43 -4.10 3.36
N PHE A 211 -16.47 -3.81 2.59
CA PHE A 211 -17.20 -2.56 2.65
C PHE A 211 -18.30 -2.63 3.70
N LYS A 212 -18.56 -1.52 4.38
CA LYS A 212 -19.64 -1.42 5.36
C LYS A 212 -21.01 -1.60 4.69
N THR A 213 -21.17 -1.03 3.50
CA THR A 213 -22.37 -1.20 2.65
C THR A 213 -21.96 -1.27 1.17
N PRO A 214 -22.81 -1.82 0.27
CA PRO A 214 -22.52 -1.84 -1.17
C PRO A 214 -22.37 -0.43 -1.77
N GLU A 215 -23.07 0.56 -1.21
CA GLU A 215 -23.01 1.95 -1.67
C GLU A 215 -21.61 2.56 -1.49
N ASN A 216 -20.86 2.14 -0.46
CA ASN A 216 -19.50 2.58 -0.26
C ASN A 216 -18.59 2.14 -1.42
N LEU A 217 -18.75 0.91 -1.93
CA LEU A 217 -18.01 0.44 -3.11
C LEU A 217 -18.39 1.26 -4.35
N THR A 218 -19.69 1.48 -4.57
CA THR A 218 -20.19 2.28 -5.70
C THR A 218 -19.66 3.71 -5.65
N ALA A 219 -19.65 4.33 -4.46
CA ALA A 219 -19.09 5.67 -4.26
C ALA A 219 -17.59 5.72 -4.51
N LEU A 220 -16.84 4.72 -4.05
CA LEU A 220 -15.39 4.62 -4.28
C LEU A 220 -15.07 4.52 -5.78
N GLN A 221 -15.86 3.73 -6.53
CA GLN A 221 -15.74 3.63 -7.99
C GLN A 221 -16.08 4.95 -8.70
N ALA A 222 -17.23 5.55 -8.34
CA ALA A 222 -17.69 6.79 -8.96
C ALA A 222 -16.73 7.97 -8.77
N GLN A 223 -15.97 7.96 -7.68
CA GLN A 223 -14.97 8.97 -7.36
C GLN A 223 -13.56 8.64 -7.89
N ASN A 224 -13.38 7.51 -8.60
CA ASN A 224 -12.08 7.03 -9.11
C ASN A 224 -11.01 6.89 -8.00
N LEU A 225 -11.38 6.35 -6.84
CA LEU A 225 -10.47 6.19 -5.70
C LEU A 225 -9.81 4.81 -5.62
N ILE A 226 -10.12 3.89 -6.54
CA ILE A 226 -9.48 2.58 -6.66
C ILE A 226 -8.20 2.76 -7.45
N VAL A 227 -7.07 2.74 -6.77
CA VAL A 227 -5.74 3.03 -7.35
C VAL A 227 -5.15 1.82 -8.06
N ALA A 228 -5.19 0.65 -7.44
CA ALA A 228 -4.65 -0.56 -8.04
C ALA A 228 -5.58 -1.76 -7.83
N GLN A 229 -5.54 -2.66 -8.81
CA GLN A 229 -6.36 -3.89 -8.83
C GLN A 229 -5.50 -5.08 -9.25
N TYR A 230 -5.75 -6.24 -8.64
CA TYR A 230 -5.18 -7.52 -9.09
C TYR A 230 -5.70 -7.88 -10.49
N ILE A 231 -4.80 -8.40 -11.31
CA ILE A 231 -5.08 -8.85 -12.68
C ILE A 231 -4.58 -10.28 -12.89
N ASP A 232 -5.22 -10.98 -13.84
CA ASP A 232 -4.76 -12.27 -14.32
C ASP A 232 -3.62 -12.14 -15.36
N SER A 233 -3.12 -13.26 -15.87
CA SER A 233 -2.07 -13.29 -16.90
C SER A 233 -2.49 -12.76 -18.27
N HIS A 234 -3.80 -12.52 -18.47
CA HIS A 234 -4.37 -11.89 -19.66
C HIS A 234 -4.69 -10.41 -19.45
N LEU A 235 -4.24 -9.83 -18.33
CA LEU A 235 -4.39 -8.42 -17.94
C LEU A 235 -5.82 -8.03 -17.58
N ASN A 236 -6.71 -8.96 -17.33
CA ASN A 236 -8.07 -8.69 -16.87
C ASN A 236 -8.07 -8.55 -15.34
N VAL A 237 -8.86 -7.59 -14.83
CA VAL A 237 -9.15 -7.54 -13.38
C VAL A 237 -9.79 -8.85 -12.97
N THR A 238 -9.32 -9.42 -11.85
CA THR A 238 -9.76 -10.75 -11.45
C THR A 238 -10.10 -10.85 -9.98
N GLU A 239 -11.10 -11.66 -9.67
CA GLU A 239 -11.44 -12.11 -8.31
C GLU A 239 -11.01 -13.57 -8.08
N THR A 240 -10.41 -14.21 -9.11
CA THR A 240 -10.04 -15.61 -9.09
C THR A 240 -8.69 -15.84 -8.43
N TYR A 241 -8.65 -16.75 -7.47
CA TYR A 241 -7.42 -17.23 -6.85
C TYR A 241 -6.61 -18.11 -7.85
N PRO A 242 -5.28 -18.04 -7.90
CA PRO A 242 -4.37 -17.29 -7.04
C PRO A 242 -3.99 -15.89 -7.56
N ALA A 243 -4.48 -15.48 -8.72
CA ALA A 243 -4.15 -14.17 -9.30
C ALA A 243 -4.66 -13.02 -8.41
N ASN A 244 -5.83 -13.20 -7.79
CA ASN A 244 -6.28 -12.38 -6.67
C ASN A 244 -6.06 -13.17 -5.36
N PRO A 245 -4.96 -12.93 -4.65
CA PRO A 245 -4.56 -13.80 -3.54
C PRO A 245 -5.42 -13.67 -2.29
N ASN A 246 -6.13 -12.54 -2.11
CA ASN A 246 -6.92 -12.31 -0.92
C ASN A 246 -8.44 -12.38 -1.12
N GLY A 247 -8.91 -12.43 -2.39
CA GLY A 247 -10.32 -12.50 -2.71
C GLY A 247 -11.06 -11.17 -2.62
N SER A 248 -10.34 -10.05 -2.75
CA SER A 248 -10.94 -8.70 -2.76
C SER A 248 -11.90 -8.54 -3.94
N ALA A 249 -13.07 -7.97 -3.67
CA ALA A 249 -14.02 -7.58 -4.71
C ALA A 249 -13.35 -6.65 -5.73
N LEU A 250 -13.65 -6.85 -7.01
CA LEU A 250 -13.05 -6.12 -8.14
C LEU A 250 -11.51 -6.12 -8.14
N GLY A 251 -10.87 -7.07 -7.48
CA GLY A 251 -9.41 -7.12 -7.37
C GLY A 251 -8.79 -5.94 -6.60
N ILE A 252 -9.56 -5.16 -5.85
CA ILE A 252 -9.08 -3.94 -5.18
C ILE A 252 -7.93 -4.26 -4.23
N THR A 253 -6.81 -3.55 -4.39
CA THR A 253 -5.62 -3.76 -3.58
C THR A 253 -4.92 -2.46 -3.14
N ALA A 254 -5.27 -1.32 -3.76
CA ALA A 254 -4.86 0.01 -3.30
C ALA A 254 -5.98 1.03 -3.55
N ILE A 255 -6.13 1.96 -2.63
CA ILE A 255 -7.12 3.04 -2.63
C ILE A 255 -6.47 4.36 -2.25
N SER A 256 -7.11 5.48 -2.60
CA SER A 256 -6.73 6.80 -2.10
C SER A 256 -7.93 7.57 -1.57
N ASN A 257 -7.66 8.63 -0.81
CA ASN A 257 -8.69 9.60 -0.44
C ASN A 257 -9.00 10.57 -1.60
N VAL A 258 -10.02 11.39 -1.44
CA VAL A 258 -10.56 12.25 -2.52
C VAL A 258 -9.52 13.24 -3.07
N ASP A 259 -8.66 13.81 -2.23
CA ASP A 259 -7.61 14.75 -2.66
C ASP A 259 -6.30 14.08 -3.12
N GLY A 260 -6.21 12.75 -3.03
CA GLY A 260 -5.09 11.95 -3.53
C GLY A 260 -3.83 11.95 -2.68
N ARG A 261 -3.81 12.66 -1.53
CA ARG A 261 -2.63 12.76 -0.65
C ARG A 261 -2.44 11.55 0.25
N ILE A 262 -3.50 10.83 0.55
CA ILE A 262 -3.49 9.70 1.48
C ILE A 262 -3.84 8.45 0.70
N ALA A 263 -2.95 7.46 0.75
CA ALA A 263 -3.14 6.19 0.06
C ALA A 263 -2.96 5.01 1.03
N ALA A 264 -3.71 3.94 0.76
CA ALA A 264 -3.62 2.67 1.49
C ALA A 264 -3.48 1.54 0.48
N MET A 265 -2.48 0.67 0.64
CA MET A 265 -2.25 -0.47 -0.24
C MET A 265 -1.83 -1.72 0.53
N MET A 266 -2.36 -2.87 0.12
CA MET A 266 -2.05 -4.14 0.80
C MET A 266 -0.72 -4.77 0.39
N PRO A 267 -0.34 -4.81 -0.91
CA PRO A 267 0.97 -5.31 -1.32
C PRO A 267 2.11 -4.38 -0.91
N HIS A 268 3.33 -4.90 -0.95
CA HIS A 268 4.55 -4.28 -0.45
C HIS A 268 5.42 -3.67 -1.56
N PRO A 269 5.28 -2.37 -1.90
CA PRO A 269 6.15 -1.71 -2.87
C PRO A 269 7.59 -1.55 -2.35
N GLU A 270 7.77 -1.40 -1.03
CA GLU A 270 9.07 -1.27 -0.37
C GLU A 270 9.92 -2.55 -0.43
N ARG A 271 9.32 -3.69 -0.73
CA ARG A 271 10.04 -4.96 -0.89
C ARG A 271 10.52 -5.21 -2.31
N VAL A 272 10.00 -4.46 -3.27
CA VAL A 272 10.27 -4.62 -4.71
C VAL A 272 10.62 -3.31 -5.42
N PHE A 273 11.05 -2.28 -4.67
CA PHE A 273 11.45 -1.00 -5.26
C PHE A 273 12.78 -1.07 -6.03
N ARG A 274 13.62 -2.08 -5.75
CA ARG A 274 14.82 -2.37 -6.54
C ARG A 274 14.53 -3.50 -7.52
N ALA A 275 15.12 -3.43 -8.73
CA ALA A 275 14.96 -4.47 -9.74
C ALA A 275 15.33 -5.85 -9.18
N VAL A 276 16.50 -5.95 -8.54
CA VAL A 276 17.04 -7.20 -7.98
C VAL A 276 16.16 -7.82 -6.86
N SER A 277 15.25 -7.06 -6.28
CA SER A 277 14.34 -7.57 -5.22
C SER A 277 13.11 -8.27 -5.79
N ASN A 278 12.90 -8.21 -7.10
CA ASN A 278 11.82 -8.91 -7.77
C ASN A 278 12.25 -10.34 -8.13
N SER A 279 11.35 -11.31 -8.04
CA SER A 279 11.62 -12.69 -8.49
C SER A 279 11.78 -12.78 -10.02
N TRP A 280 11.21 -11.84 -10.74
CA TRP A 280 11.36 -11.61 -12.17
C TRP A 280 11.18 -10.13 -12.47
N TYR A 281 11.96 -9.61 -13.42
CA TYR A 281 11.84 -8.25 -13.96
C TYR A 281 12.38 -8.20 -15.39
N PRO A 282 11.92 -7.22 -16.22
CA PRO A 282 12.46 -7.01 -17.56
C PRO A 282 13.96 -6.64 -17.55
N GLU A 283 14.69 -7.05 -18.60
CA GLU A 283 16.13 -6.84 -18.70
C GLU A 283 16.55 -5.36 -18.82
N ASP A 284 15.65 -4.49 -19.24
CA ASP A 284 15.85 -3.05 -19.38
C ASP A 284 15.72 -2.27 -18.05
N TRP A 285 15.29 -2.91 -16.96
CA TRP A 285 15.35 -2.32 -15.63
C TRP A 285 16.79 -2.33 -15.12
N SER A 286 17.28 -1.15 -14.68
CA SER A 286 18.65 -1.05 -14.15
C SER A 286 18.68 -1.40 -12.63
N GLU A 287 18.95 -0.45 -11.77
CA GLU A 287 19.02 -0.69 -10.32
C GLU A 287 17.64 -0.63 -9.66
N ASP A 288 16.78 0.30 -10.11
CA ASP A 288 15.47 0.51 -9.55
C ASP A 288 14.39 -0.29 -10.28
N GLY A 289 13.45 -0.85 -9.53
CA GLY A 289 12.24 -1.47 -10.03
C GLY A 289 11.10 -0.46 -10.18
N ALA A 290 10.01 -0.91 -10.82
CA ALA A 290 8.84 -0.08 -11.12
C ALA A 290 8.28 0.64 -9.87
N TRP A 291 8.32 0.01 -8.71
CA TRP A 291 7.74 0.55 -7.48
C TRP A 291 8.54 1.69 -6.85
N MET A 292 9.78 1.94 -7.30
CA MET A 292 10.52 3.14 -6.87
C MET A 292 9.78 4.43 -7.25
N ARG A 293 8.96 4.40 -8.29
CA ARG A 293 8.21 5.56 -8.79
C ARG A 293 7.31 6.19 -7.72
N ILE A 294 6.64 5.43 -6.87
CA ILE A 294 5.74 5.99 -5.85
C ILE A 294 6.50 6.82 -4.80
N PHE A 295 7.69 6.40 -4.42
CA PHE A 295 8.55 7.13 -3.47
C PHE A 295 9.11 8.42 -4.11
N ARG A 296 9.49 8.35 -5.38
CA ARG A 296 9.89 9.53 -6.18
C ARG A 296 8.72 10.50 -6.38
N ASN A 297 7.51 9.98 -6.65
CA ASN A 297 6.30 10.79 -6.74
C ASN A 297 6.04 11.56 -5.43
N ALA A 298 6.19 10.90 -4.28
CA ALA A 298 6.09 11.57 -3.00
C ALA A 298 7.14 12.70 -2.87
N ARG A 299 8.39 12.44 -3.27
CA ARG A 299 9.48 13.42 -3.16
C ARG A 299 9.25 14.69 -3.96
N VAL A 300 8.73 14.57 -5.18
CA VAL A 300 8.51 15.75 -6.05
C VAL A 300 7.40 16.68 -5.59
N ASN A 301 6.58 16.28 -4.63
CA ASN A 301 5.58 17.14 -4.00
C ASN A 301 6.21 18.12 -3.00
N PHE A 302 7.44 17.87 -2.55
CA PHE A 302 8.16 18.73 -1.61
C PHE A 302 9.33 19.43 -2.33
N LYS A 303 9.15 20.71 -2.63
CA LYS A 303 10.09 21.56 -3.38
C LYS A 303 11.25 22.05 -2.55
#